data_89081f41393483e4f4a71fc639111aac
#
_entry.id   89081f41393483e4f4a71fc639111aac
#
_cell.length_a   1.000
_cell.length_b   1.000
_cell.length_c   1.000
_cell.angle_alpha   90.00
_cell.angle_beta   90.00
_cell.angle_gamma   90.00
#
_symmetry.space_group_name_H-M   'P 1'
#
loop_
_entity.id
_entity.type
_entity.pdbx_description
1 polymer ?
#
loop_
_entity_poly.entity_id
_entity_poly.type
_entity_poly.pdbx_seq_one_letter_code
_entity_poly.pdbx_strand_id
1 'polypeptide(L)'
;MKRVVITGIGAVTAFGKTWKDVKAAFQRKQNAVQAKTEWAERYPELGANLGAEIHDYTPPAHWNRKQLRSLGRVSQFAVEAAELALANANLLDENGVILPYLKEGVMGVACGSSTGSTNDVRDAAELLMTGKSDGFNANTYVRMMPHTTAANIGIFFGLTGRIIPTSSACSSGSQGIGYAYESIKHGLIPMMLAGGAEEFCPSEVYVFDSLYAASRNNVHPKQTPRPYDKDRDGLVIGEGAGIFVLEELEHALSRGANIIAEVVGYGANSDGAHVTRPQKDTMQRCMELALKDAQLSPEKVGYVN
;
A
#
# COMPACT_ATOMS: atom_id res chain seq x y z
N MET A 1 21.09 11.16 15.41
CA MET A 1 20.16 10.66 14.41
C MET A 1 19.15 11.74 14.10
N LYS A 2 18.63 11.79 12.86
CA LYS A 2 17.62 12.77 12.45
C LYS A 2 16.24 12.37 12.96
N ARG A 3 15.38 13.34 13.28
CA ARG A 3 13.97 13.11 13.57
C ARG A 3 13.17 13.02 12.27
N VAL A 4 12.18 12.15 12.22
CA VAL A 4 11.41 11.87 11.00
C VAL A 4 9.95 12.21 11.24
N VAL A 5 9.39 13.06 10.40
CA VAL A 5 8.00 13.53 10.50
C VAL A 5 7.18 13.17 9.27
N ILE A 6 5.88 13.08 9.43
CA ILE A 6 4.91 12.94 8.34
C ILE A 6 4.42 14.34 7.99
N THR A 7 4.62 14.75 6.75
CA THR A 7 4.19 16.07 6.25
C THR A 7 3.09 15.98 5.19
N GLY A 8 2.79 14.79 4.71
CA GLY A 8 1.70 14.55 3.75
C GLY A 8 1.14 13.14 3.82
N ILE A 9 -0.16 13.02 3.53
CA ILE A 9 -0.90 11.77 3.50
C ILE A 9 -1.77 11.74 2.26
N GLY A 10 -1.73 10.64 1.52
CA GLY A 10 -2.62 10.36 0.40
C GLY A 10 -3.10 8.92 0.43
N ALA A 11 -4.35 8.71 0.07
CA ALA A 11 -4.92 7.37 0.01
C ALA A 11 -5.95 7.24 -1.11
N VAL A 12 -6.06 6.02 -1.63
CA VAL A 12 -7.13 5.59 -2.54
C VAL A 12 -7.81 4.40 -1.88
N THR A 13 -9.08 4.53 -1.51
CA THR A 13 -9.81 3.52 -0.74
C THR A 13 -11.20 3.29 -1.30
N ALA A 14 -11.85 2.20 -0.91
CA ALA A 14 -13.25 1.91 -1.25
C ALA A 14 -14.25 2.94 -0.65
N PHE A 15 -13.82 3.81 0.26
CA PHE A 15 -14.63 4.89 0.84
C PHE A 15 -14.32 6.27 0.24
N GLY A 16 -13.37 6.36 -0.68
CA GLY A 16 -12.94 7.61 -1.29
C GLY A 16 -11.46 7.90 -1.08
N LYS A 17 -11.05 9.11 -1.46
CA LYS A 17 -9.66 9.56 -1.51
C LYS A 17 -9.33 10.64 -0.47
N THR A 18 -10.31 11.09 0.32
CA THR A 18 -10.11 12.11 1.34
C THR A 18 -10.32 11.54 2.75
N TRP A 19 -9.57 12.07 3.71
CA TRP A 19 -9.80 11.73 5.13
C TRP A 19 -11.24 12.03 5.57
N LYS A 20 -11.85 13.07 5.01
CA LYS A 20 -13.25 13.43 5.30
C LYS A 20 -14.20 12.28 4.94
N ASP A 21 -14.04 11.67 3.77
CA ASP A 21 -14.89 10.58 3.29
C ASP A 21 -14.68 9.31 4.11
N VAL A 22 -13.41 8.93 4.32
CA VAL A 22 -13.03 7.76 5.12
C VAL A 22 -13.52 7.91 6.56
N LYS A 23 -13.31 9.07 7.20
CA LYS A 23 -13.80 9.36 8.54
C LYS A 23 -15.32 9.28 8.66
N ALA A 24 -16.03 9.84 7.67
CA ALA A 24 -17.49 9.79 7.63
C ALA A 24 -18.00 8.34 7.50
N ALA A 25 -17.32 7.49 6.72
CA ALA A 25 -17.65 6.07 6.62
C ALA A 25 -17.44 5.35 7.96
N PHE A 26 -16.33 5.59 8.63
CA PHE A 26 -16.05 5.02 9.96
C PHE A 26 -17.05 5.47 11.02
N GLN A 27 -17.42 6.75 11.04
CA GLN A 27 -18.44 7.26 11.95
C GLN A 27 -19.81 6.61 11.74
N ARG A 28 -20.14 6.27 10.49
CA ARG A 28 -21.35 5.52 10.14
C ARG A 28 -21.19 4.00 10.31
N LYS A 29 -20.03 3.52 10.77
CA LYS A 29 -19.70 2.09 10.91
C LYS A 29 -19.90 1.33 9.61
N GLN A 30 -19.59 1.97 8.48
CA GLN A 30 -19.68 1.35 7.16
C GLN A 30 -18.55 0.36 6.94
N ASN A 31 -18.90 -0.74 6.27
CA ASN A 31 -18.02 -1.77 5.81
C ASN A 31 -18.13 -1.85 4.27
N ALA A 32 -17.00 -1.80 3.57
CA ALA A 32 -16.94 -1.83 2.11
C ALA A 32 -17.09 -3.23 1.50
N VAL A 33 -17.04 -4.28 2.30
CA VAL A 33 -17.13 -5.67 1.84
C VAL A 33 -18.44 -5.92 1.11
N GLN A 34 -18.36 -6.59 -0.06
CA GLN A 34 -19.48 -6.99 -0.89
C GLN A 34 -19.32 -8.46 -1.32
N ALA A 35 -20.44 -9.12 -1.59
CA ALA A 35 -20.44 -10.43 -2.22
C ALA A 35 -20.19 -10.30 -3.73
N LYS A 36 -19.27 -11.13 -4.25
CA LYS A 36 -18.92 -11.24 -5.66
C LYS A 36 -19.70 -12.42 -6.26
N THR A 37 -20.99 -12.20 -6.52
CA THR A 37 -21.90 -13.25 -6.96
C THR A 37 -21.48 -13.90 -8.28
N GLU A 38 -20.87 -13.14 -9.18
CA GLU A 38 -20.34 -13.60 -10.46
C GLU A 38 -19.17 -14.61 -10.31
N TRP A 39 -18.54 -14.66 -9.13
CA TRP A 39 -17.46 -15.61 -8.87
C TRP A 39 -17.94 -17.01 -8.58
N ALA A 40 -19.15 -17.17 -8.05
CA ALA A 40 -19.72 -18.48 -7.75
C ALA A 40 -19.85 -19.36 -9.01
N GLU A 41 -20.15 -18.74 -10.16
CA GLU A 41 -20.21 -19.46 -11.45
C GLU A 41 -18.84 -19.62 -12.08
N ARG A 42 -18.03 -18.56 -12.06
CA ARG A 42 -16.73 -18.54 -12.75
C ARG A 42 -15.64 -19.33 -12.04
N TYR A 43 -15.69 -19.39 -10.72
CA TYR A 43 -14.70 -20.06 -9.86
C TYR A 43 -15.41 -20.99 -8.87
N PRO A 44 -15.95 -22.14 -9.32
CA PRO A 44 -16.79 -23.01 -8.50
C PRO A 44 -16.07 -23.62 -7.28
N GLU A 45 -14.75 -23.67 -7.31
CA GLU A 45 -13.94 -24.15 -6.18
C GLU A 45 -13.67 -23.07 -5.12
N LEU A 46 -14.00 -21.81 -5.40
CA LEU A 46 -13.78 -20.68 -4.49
C LEU A 46 -14.96 -20.59 -3.51
N GLY A 47 -14.73 -20.97 -2.25
CA GLY A 47 -15.74 -20.89 -1.20
C GLY A 47 -15.98 -19.48 -0.65
N ALA A 48 -14.95 -18.65 -0.63
CA ALA A 48 -15.02 -17.26 -0.19
C ALA A 48 -15.30 -16.34 -1.40
N ASN A 49 -16.50 -15.79 -1.50
CA ASN A 49 -16.90 -14.88 -2.60
C ASN A 49 -17.10 -13.44 -2.07
N LEU A 50 -16.12 -12.94 -1.31
CA LEU A 50 -16.17 -11.63 -0.66
C LEU A 50 -14.98 -10.77 -1.06
N GLY A 51 -15.21 -9.45 -1.16
CA GLY A 51 -14.15 -8.50 -1.39
C GLY A 51 -14.55 -7.06 -1.13
N ALA A 52 -13.56 -6.19 -0.92
CA ALA A 52 -13.73 -4.75 -0.79
C ALA A 52 -13.02 -4.05 -1.96
N GLU A 53 -13.67 -4.05 -3.11
CA GLU A 53 -13.19 -3.45 -4.35
C GLU A 53 -13.51 -1.95 -4.40
N ILE A 54 -12.67 -1.19 -5.09
CA ILE A 54 -12.93 0.20 -5.47
C ILE A 54 -13.67 0.20 -6.80
N HIS A 55 -15.00 0.37 -6.73
CA HIS A 55 -15.85 0.41 -7.93
C HIS A 55 -15.58 1.67 -8.75
N ASP A 56 -15.78 1.55 -10.06
CA ASP A 56 -15.75 2.67 -11.03
C ASP A 56 -14.47 3.51 -10.98
N TYR A 57 -13.34 2.89 -10.55
CA TYR A 57 -12.07 3.58 -10.53
C TYR A 57 -11.63 3.99 -11.93
N THR A 58 -11.38 5.27 -12.09
CA THR A 58 -10.73 5.86 -13.27
C THR A 58 -9.52 6.68 -12.84
N PRO A 59 -8.39 6.55 -13.56
CA PRO A 59 -7.24 7.40 -13.32
C PRO A 59 -7.60 8.89 -13.44
N PRO A 60 -6.90 9.79 -12.73
CA PRO A 60 -7.09 11.23 -12.86
C PRO A 60 -7.05 11.70 -14.32
N ALA A 61 -8.01 12.56 -14.71
CA ALA A 61 -8.19 12.98 -16.11
C ALA A 61 -6.99 13.77 -16.68
N HIS A 62 -6.14 14.35 -15.82
CA HIS A 62 -4.92 15.06 -16.22
C HIS A 62 -3.75 14.13 -16.54
N TRP A 63 -3.84 12.84 -16.22
CA TRP A 63 -2.80 11.88 -16.60
C TRP A 63 -2.90 11.55 -18.09
N ASN A 64 -1.80 11.73 -18.79
CA ASN A 64 -1.77 11.44 -20.21
C ASN A 64 -1.52 9.94 -20.51
N ARG A 65 -1.79 9.53 -21.75
CA ARG A 65 -1.64 8.13 -22.19
C ARG A 65 -0.21 7.59 -22.02
N LYS A 66 0.82 8.44 -22.12
CA LYS A 66 2.20 8.02 -21.96
C LYS A 66 2.50 7.66 -20.49
N GLN A 67 1.96 8.43 -19.56
CA GLN A 67 2.09 8.18 -18.11
C GLN A 67 1.37 6.88 -17.71
N LEU A 68 0.18 6.64 -18.25
CA LEU A 68 -0.62 5.44 -17.93
C LEU A 68 -0.04 4.13 -18.47
N ARG A 69 0.82 4.20 -19.47
CA ARG A 69 1.24 3.05 -20.26
C ARG A 69 1.93 1.94 -19.46
N SER A 70 2.72 2.30 -18.45
CA SER A 70 3.43 1.36 -17.55
C SER A 70 2.72 1.11 -16.23
N LEU A 71 1.55 1.73 -16.00
CA LEU A 71 0.82 1.62 -14.74
C LEU A 71 -0.27 0.56 -14.86
N GLY A 72 -0.07 -0.60 -14.22
CA GLY A 72 -1.15 -1.52 -13.91
C GLY A 72 -2.03 -0.92 -12.80
N ARG A 73 -3.16 -1.58 -12.47
CA ARG A 73 -4.14 -1.08 -11.51
C ARG A 73 -3.49 -0.72 -10.16
N VAL A 74 -2.65 -1.60 -9.62
CA VAL A 74 -1.94 -1.37 -8.36
C VAL A 74 -1.05 -0.12 -8.41
N SER A 75 -0.31 0.07 -9.52
CA SER A 75 0.53 1.24 -9.70
C SER A 75 -0.26 2.53 -9.90
N GLN A 76 -1.45 2.45 -10.52
CA GLN A 76 -2.35 3.59 -10.62
C GLN A 76 -2.81 4.06 -9.25
N PHE A 77 -3.22 3.15 -8.36
CA PHE A 77 -3.56 3.50 -6.98
C PHE A 77 -2.38 4.11 -6.23
N ALA A 78 -1.19 3.50 -6.35
CA ALA A 78 0.01 3.96 -5.67
C ALA A 78 0.43 5.37 -6.13
N VAL A 79 0.43 5.62 -7.44
CA VAL A 79 0.79 6.93 -8.01
C VAL A 79 -0.23 7.99 -7.63
N GLU A 80 -1.53 7.68 -7.66
CA GLU A 80 -2.57 8.63 -7.24
C GLU A 80 -2.48 8.94 -5.74
N ALA A 81 -2.29 7.93 -4.89
CA ALA A 81 -2.07 8.15 -3.47
C ALA A 81 -0.80 8.99 -3.21
N ALA A 82 0.27 8.79 -3.99
CA ALA A 82 1.47 9.61 -3.92
C ALA A 82 1.22 11.06 -4.35
N GLU A 83 0.47 11.28 -5.43
CA GLU A 83 0.07 12.62 -5.88
C GLU A 83 -0.75 13.35 -4.81
N LEU A 84 -1.72 12.67 -4.20
CA LEU A 84 -2.51 13.22 -3.09
C LEU A 84 -1.65 13.54 -1.86
N ALA A 85 -0.66 12.70 -1.54
CA ALA A 85 0.27 12.94 -0.43
C ALA A 85 1.17 14.16 -0.71
N LEU A 86 1.67 14.29 -1.94
CA LEU A 86 2.46 15.45 -2.38
C LEU A 86 1.64 16.74 -2.33
N ALA A 87 0.39 16.70 -2.81
CA ALA A 87 -0.52 17.84 -2.73
C ALA A 87 -0.79 18.23 -1.26
N ASN A 88 -1.05 17.26 -0.39
CA ASN A 88 -1.28 17.49 1.03
C ASN A 88 -0.06 18.07 1.76
N ALA A 89 1.15 17.75 1.27
CA ALA A 89 2.42 18.28 1.78
C ALA A 89 2.81 19.64 1.19
N ASN A 90 2.02 20.24 0.28
CA ASN A 90 2.35 21.43 -0.50
C ASN A 90 3.66 21.27 -1.32
N LEU A 91 3.81 20.12 -1.97
CA LEU A 91 4.98 19.76 -2.79
C LEU A 91 4.68 19.74 -4.29
N LEU A 92 3.49 20.20 -4.68
CA LEU A 92 3.07 20.46 -6.06
C LEU A 92 2.91 21.97 -6.27
N ASP A 93 3.18 22.43 -7.49
CA ASP A 93 2.89 23.80 -7.90
C ASP A 93 1.39 24.03 -8.21
N GLU A 94 1.03 25.22 -8.63
CA GLU A 94 -0.36 25.60 -8.99
C GLU A 94 -0.95 24.79 -10.15
N ASN A 95 -0.09 24.17 -10.97
CA ASN A 95 -0.49 23.30 -12.10
C ASN A 95 -0.50 21.81 -11.71
N GLY A 96 -0.28 21.47 -10.43
CA GLY A 96 -0.18 20.09 -9.96
C GLY A 96 1.13 19.38 -10.33
N VAL A 97 2.15 20.13 -10.73
CA VAL A 97 3.47 19.58 -11.07
C VAL A 97 4.35 19.59 -9.83
N ILE A 98 5.09 18.49 -9.63
CA ILE A 98 6.02 18.36 -8.51
C ILE A 98 7.10 19.45 -8.56
N LEU A 99 7.41 20.02 -7.39
CA LEU A 99 8.40 21.10 -7.28
C LEU A 99 9.78 20.65 -7.79
N PRO A 100 10.49 21.45 -8.61
CA PRO A 100 11.70 21.01 -9.33
C PRO A 100 12.80 20.45 -8.43
N TYR A 101 13.06 21.06 -7.27
CA TYR A 101 14.14 20.64 -6.37
C TYR A 101 13.99 19.19 -5.87
N LEU A 102 12.76 18.65 -5.81
CA LEU A 102 12.50 17.27 -5.39
C LEU A 102 13.06 16.24 -6.38
N LYS A 103 13.28 16.65 -7.63
CA LYS A 103 13.86 15.80 -8.69
C LYS A 103 15.39 15.71 -8.64
N GLU A 104 16.03 16.47 -7.76
CA GLU A 104 17.50 16.58 -7.65
C GLU A 104 18.09 15.62 -6.61
N GLY A 105 17.50 14.43 -6.47
CA GLY A 105 17.95 13.43 -5.48
C GLY A 105 17.43 13.66 -4.06
N VAL A 106 16.63 14.70 -3.83
CA VAL A 106 16.11 15.09 -2.52
C VAL A 106 15.01 14.15 -2.05
N MET A 107 14.17 13.66 -2.97
CA MET A 107 13.06 12.77 -2.65
C MET A 107 13.26 11.38 -3.24
N GLY A 108 13.08 10.36 -2.39
CA GLY A 108 13.08 8.95 -2.76
C GLY A 108 11.69 8.31 -2.64
N VAL A 109 11.64 7.00 -2.91
CA VAL A 109 10.41 6.20 -2.81
C VAL A 109 10.72 4.89 -2.08
N ALA A 110 9.90 4.51 -1.11
CA ALA A 110 9.88 3.18 -0.50
C ALA A 110 8.42 2.68 -0.51
N CYS A 111 8.09 1.81 -1.45
CA CYS A 111 6.71 1.37 -1.65
C CYS A 111 6.68 -0.08 -2.13
N GLY A 112 5.66 -0.81 -1.74
CA GLY A 112 5.49 -2.20 -2.11
C GLY A 112 4.06 -2.62 -2.40
N SER A 113 3.97 -3.79 -3.02
CA SER A 113 2.76 -4.55 -3.32
C SER A 113 3.08 -6.03 -3.12
N SER A 114 2.10 -6.84 -2.79
CA SER A 114 2.28 -8.30 -2.67
C SER A 114 2.44 -8.96 -4.04
N THR A 115 1.56 -8.64 -4.98
CA THR A 115 1.37 -9.40 -6.22
C THR A 115 1.58 -8.61 -7.50
N GLY A 116 1.57 -7.27 -7.46
CA GLY A 116 1.56 -6.47 -8.67
C GLY A 116 0.21 -6.54 -9.39
N SER A 117 0.16 -6.31 -10.70
CA SER A 117 -1.08 -6.34 -11.47
C SER A 117 -1.39 -7.73 -12.03
N THR A 118 -2.39 -8.37 -11.45
CA THR A 118 -2.75 -9.77 -11.72
C THR A 118 -3.35 -10.01 -13.11
N ASN A 119 -4.00 -9.00 -13.70
CA ASN A 119 -4.45 -9.09 -15.08
C ASN A 119 -3.26 -9.22 -16.06
N ASP A 120 -2.18 -8.50 -15.79
CA ASP A 120 -0.94 -8.59 -16.59
C ASP A 120 -0.20 -9.92 -16.34
N VAL A 121 -0.31 -10.50 -15.13
CA VAL A 121 0.17 -11.86 -14.85
C VAL A 121 -0.58 -12.89 -15.67
N ARG A 122 -1.91 -12.73 -15.83
CA ARG A 122 -2.73 -13.60 -16.71
C ARG A 122 -2.21 -13.59 -18.14
N ASP A 123 -1.92 -12.42 -18.70
CA ASP A 123 -1.44 -12.29 -20.07
C ASP A 123 -0.05 -12.95 -20.25
N ALA A 124 0.81 -12.86 -19.23
CA ALA A 124 2.08 -13.57 -19.19
C ALA A 124 1.89 -15.10 -19.12
N ALA A 125 0.95 -15.57 -18.31
CA ALA A 125 0.63 -16.99 -18.20
C ALA A 125 0.06 -17.53 -19.52
N GLU A 126 -0.79 -16.80 -20.22
CA GLU A 126 -1.31 -17.18 -21.53
C GLU A 126 -0.19 -17.38 -22.55
N LEU A 127 0.77 -16.45 -22.60
CA LEU A 127 1.96 -16.61 -23.44
C LEU A 127 2.72 -17.92 -23.14
N LEU A 128 2.97 -18.19 -21.85
CA LEU A 128 3.72 -19.38 -21.43
C LEU A 128 2.98 -20.68 -21.73
N MET A 129 1.66 -20.70 -21.61
CA MET A 129 0.82 -21.89 -21.81
C MET A 129 0.51 -22.17 -23.26
N THR A 130 0.34 -21.14 -24.08
CA THR A 130 -0.18 -21.28 -25.45
C THR A 130 0.83 -20.91 -26.53
N GLY A 131 1.92 -20.24 -26.19
CA GLY A 131 2.88 -19.66 -27.13
C GLY A 131 2.36 -18.43 -27.90
N LYS A 132 1.17 -17.91 -27.54
CA LYS A 132 0.57 -16.73 -28.16
C LYS A 132 0.84 -15.48 -27.31
N SER A 133 1.22 -14.40 -27.97
CA SER A 133 1.64 -13.15 -27.31
C SER A 133 0.64 -11.99 -27.49
N ASP A 134 -0.63 -12.26 -27.82
CA ASP A 134 -1.60 -11.24 -28.23
C ASP A 134 -1.82 -10.14 -27.21
N GLY A 135 -1.80 -10.45 -25.90
CA GLY A 135 -1.90 -9.49 -24.80
C GLY A 135 -0.56 -9.06 -24.20
N PHE A 136 0.54 -9.78 -24.47
CA PHE A 136 1.80 -9.63 -23.77
C PHE A 136 2.80 -8.74 -24.51
N ASN A 137 3.36 -7.75 -23.84
CA ASN A 137 4.40 -6.85 -24.35
C ASN A 137 5.27 -6.32 -23.20
N ALA A 138 6.26 -5.48 -23.51
CA ALA A 138 7.18 -4.93 -22.49
C ALA A 138 6.47 -4.17 -21.36
N ASN A 139 5.38 -3.46 -21.64
CA ASN A 139 4.63 -2.78 -20.57
C ASN A 139 3.86 -3.77 -19.68
N THR A 140 3.27 -4.82 -20.28
CA THR A 140 2.63 -5.92 -19.53
C THR A 140 3.62 -6.54 -18.56
N TYR A 141 4.85 -6.83 -19.04
CA TYR A 141 5.91 -7.37 -18.19
C TYR A 141 6.26 -6.46 -17.01
N VAL A 142 6.37 -5.15 -17.25
CA VAL A 142 6.64 -4.17 -16.17
C VAL A 142 5.48 -4.10 -15.19
N ARG A 143 4.23 -4.06 -15.65
CA ARG A 143 3.04 -3.92 -14.80
C ARG A 143 2.78 -5.12 -13.90
N MET A 144 3.12 -6.35 -14.36
CA MET A 144 2.85 -7.57 -13.59
C MET A 144 3.72 -7.73 -12.34
N MET A 145 4.85 -7.00 -12.25
CA MET A 145 5.83 -7.19 -11.17
C MET A 145 5.54 -6.28 -9.98
N PRO A 146 5.41 -6.80 -8.75
CA PRO A 146 5.04 -5.99 -7.58
C PRO A 146 6.10 -4.92 -7.23
N HIS A 147 7.38 -5.20 -7.45
CA HIS A 147 8.47 -4.26 -7.14
C HIS A 147 8.50 -3.03 -8.06
N THR A 148 7.84 -3.07 -9.22
CA THR A 148 7.76 -1.92 -10.12
C THR A 148 6.82 -0.83 -9.63
N THR A 149 6.00 -1.09 -8.60
CA THR A 149 5.13 -0.07 -7.98
C THR A 149 5.95 1.12 -7.49
N ALA A 150 7.05 0.87 -6.75
CA ALA A 150 7.96 1.93 -6.31
C ALA A 150 8.65 2.65 -7.49
N ALA A 151 9.11 1.88 -8.49
CA ALA A 151 9.74 2.45 -9.68
C ALA A 151 8.77 3.33 -10.49
N ASN A 152 7.52 2.92 -10.63
CA ASN A 152 6.48 3.67 -11.34
C ASN A 152 6.19 5.02 -10.66
N ILE A 153 6.15 5.08 -9.33
CA ILE A 153 6.05 6.37 -8.60
C ILE A 153 7.24 7.26 -8.94
N GLY A 154 8.46 6.73 -8.83
CA GLY A 154 9.68 7.49 -9.14
C GLY A 154 9.70 8.03 -10.59
N ILE A 155 9.35 7.19 -11.57
CA ILE A 155 9.30 7.55 -12.98
C ILE A 155 8.21 8.60 -13.25
N PHE A 156 7.03 8.42 -12.65
CA PHE A 156 5.89 9.31 -12.89
C PHE A 156 6.19 10.75 -12.47
N PHE A 157 6.81 10.93 -11.30
CA PHE A 157 7.16 12.23 -10.77
C PHE A 157 8.58 12.70 -11.16
N GLY A 158 9.36 11.87 -11.84
CA GLY A 158 10.74 12.19 -12.23
C GLY A 158 11.70 12.28 -11.05
N LEU A 159 11.48 11.50 -10.00
CA LEU A 159 12.32 11.45 -8.81
C LEU A 159 13.63 10.72 -9.09
N THR A 160 14.74 11.29 -8.67
CA THR A 160 16.09 10.72 -8.86
C THR A 160 16.74 10.27 -7.55
N GLY A 161 16.00 10.33 -6.43
CA GLY A 161 16.44 9.80 -5.15
C GLY A 161 16.36 8.28 -5.08
N ARG A 162 16.57 7.72 -3.89
CA ARG A 162 16.57 6.26 -3.67
C ARG A 162 15.21 5.64 -3.98
N ILE A 163 15.23 4.50 -4.66
CA ILE A 163 14.05 3.64 -4.85
C ILE A 163 14.25 2.36 -4.05
N ILE A 164 13.35 2.08 -3.12
CA ILE A 164 13.35 0.87 -2.26
C ILE A 164 12.02 0.13 -2.50
N PRO A 165 12.00 -0.89 -3.36
CA PRO A 165 10.83 -1.74 -3.49
C PRO A 165 10.72 -2.68 -2.28
N THR A 166 9.54 -2.77 -1.68
CA THR A 166 9.28 -3.56 -0.47
C THR A 166 8.20 -4.60 -0.73
N SER A 167 8.52 -5.60 -1.56
CA SER A 167 7.58 -6.68 -1.88
C SER A 167 7.76 -7.84 -0.91
N SER A 168 7.10 -7.75 0.25
CA SER A 168 7.15 -8.71 1.36
C SER A 168 5.74 -9.12 1.82
N ALA A 169 4.87 -9.42 0.87
CA ALA A 169 3.47 -9.76 1.10
C ALA A 169 2.73 -8.68 1.94
N CYS A 170 1.93 -9.06 2.92
CA CYS A 170 1.11 -8.16 3.74
C CYS A 170 1.92 -7.08 4.49
N SER A 171 3.21 -7.28 4.73
CA SER A 171 4.09 -6.31 5.40
C SER A 171 4.75 -5.29 4.46
N SER A 172 4.51 -5.38 3.15
CA SER A 172 5.15 -4.51 2.15
C SER A 172 5.00 -3.02 2.44
N GLY A 173 3.80 -2.55 2.73
CA GLY A 173 3.54 -1.15 3.05
C GLY A 173 4.22 -0.70 4.35
N SER A 174 4.15 -1.50 5.40
CA SER A 174 4.80 -1.22 6.68
C SER A 174 6.32 -1.18 6.56
N GLN A 175 6.91 -2.10 5.78
CA GLN A 175 8.35 -2.09 5.50
C GLN A 175 8.75 -0.88 4.64
N GLY A 176 7.90 -0.46 3.70
CA GLY A 176 8.12 0.78 2.95
C GLY A 176 8.26 2.00 3.88
N ILE A 177 7.34 2.13 4.83
CA ILE A 177 7.38 3.20 5.85
C ILE A 177 8.63 3.07 6.72
N GLY A 178 8.94 1.85 7.19
CA GLY A 178 10.09 1.60 8.06
C GLY A 178 11.43 1.90 7.38
N TYR A 179 11.65 1.43 6.16
CA TYR A 179 12.91 1.67 5.43
C TYR A 179 13.07 3.13 4.98
N ALA A 180 11.97 3.82 4.70
CA ALA A 180 12.00 5.27 4.49
C ALA A 180 12.40 6.00 5.78
N TYR A 181 11.78 5.64 6.91
CA TYR A 181 12.13 6.15 8.23
C TYR A 181 13.62 5.95 8.54
N GLU A 182 14.14 4.74 8.39
CA GLU A 182 15.55 4.44 8.62
C GLU A 182 16.46 5.25 7.68
N SER A 183 16.10 5.35 6.40
CA SER A 183 16.88 6.11 5.42
C SER A 183 17.00 7.59 5.80
N ILE A 184 15.91 8.20 6.25
CA ILE A 184 15.89 9.62 6.68
C ILE A 184 16.59 9.77 8.05
N LYS A 185 16.29 8.91 9.01
CA LYS A 185 16.88 8.90 10.36
C LYS A 185 18.41 8.84 10.32
N HIS A 186 18.95 8.07 9.38
CA HIS A 186 20.40 7.95 9.19
C HIS A 186 21.00 8.99 8.25
N GLY A 187 20.23 9.96 7.77
CA GLY A 187 20.68 11.06 6.94
C GLY A 187 21.06 10.67 5.51
N LEU A 188 20.55 9.53 5.01
CA LEU A 188 20.86 9.06 3.66
C LEU A 188 20.06 9.84 2.59
N ILE A 189 18.91 10.38 2.96
CA ILE A 189 18.05 11.21 2.12
C ILE A 189 17.13 12.04 3.01
N PRO A 190 16.76 13.27 2.65
CA PRO A 190 15.90 14.09 3.51
C PRO A 190 14.40 13.79 3.42
N MET A 191 13.92 13.23 2.31
CA MET A 191 12.49 12.98 2.09
C MET A 191 12.24 11.67 1.35
N MET A 192 11.12 11.00 1.67
CA MET A 192 10.66 9.82 0.92
C MET A 192 9.13 9.75 0.85
N LEU A 193 8.62 9.33 -0.30
CA LEU A 193 7.29 8.77 -0.43
C LEU A 193 7.32 7.33 0.09
N ALA A 194 6.45 6.99 1.03
CA ALA A 194 6.50 5.71 1.73
C ALA A 194 5.13 5.10 1.94
N GLY A 195 4.97 3.81 1.64
CA GLY A 195 3.71 3.11 1.83
C GLY A 195 3.55 1.86 0.99
N GLY A 196 2.33 1.58 0.58
CA GLY A 196 2.01 0.41 -0.23
C GLY A 196 0.68 0.53 -0.97
N ALA A 197 0.49 -0.36 -1.91
CA ALA A 197 -0.73 -0.48 -2.70
C ALA A 197 -1.00 -1.95 -3.05
N GLU A 198 -2.28 -2.28 -3.21
CA GLU A 198 -2.68 -3.60 -3.70
C GLU A 198 -3.92 -3.48 -4.57
N GLU A 199 -4.06 -4.41 -5.54
CA GLU A 199 -5.29 -4.57 -6.30
C GLU A 199 -6.04 -5.84 -5.85
N PHE A 200 -7.33 -5.89 -6.11
CA PHE A 200 -8.20 -6.99 -5.73
C PHE A 200 -8.35 -8.00 -6.87
N CYS A 201 -8.10 -9.27 -6.57
CA CYS A 201 -8.28 -10.32 -7.56
C CYS A 201 -8.73 -11.66 -6.94
N PRO A 202 -9.36 -12.54 -7.72
CA PRO A 202 -9.82 -13.84 -7.22
C PRO A 202 -8.68 -14.78 -6.81
N SER A 203 -7.49 -14.67 -7.40
CA SER A 203 -6.36 -15.53 -7.03
C SER A 203 -5.85 -15.23 -5.62
N GLU A 204 -5.87 -13.97 -5.18
CA GLU A 204 -5.52 -13.61 -3.80
C GLU A 204 -6.55 -14.16 -2.81
N VAL A 205 -7.84 -14.06 -3.14
CA VAL A 205 -8.88 -14.65 -2.28
C VAL A 205 -8.74 -16.17 -2.21
N TYR A 206 -8.45 -16.84 -3.34
CA TYR A 206 -8.27 -18.28 -3.41
C TYR A 206 -7.13 -18.78 -2.51
N VAL A 207 -6.01 -18.03 -2.44
CA VAL A 207 -4.90 -18.38 -1.54
C VAL A 207 -5.37 -18.48 -0.09
N PHE A 208 -6.10 -17.49 0.40
CA PHE A 208 -6.59 -17.48 1.78
C PHE A 208 -7.77 -18.43 1.99
N ASP A 209 -8.61 -18.64 0.99
CA ASP A 209 -9.69 -19.63 1.05
C ASP A 209 -9.15 -21.07 1.14
N SER A 210 -8.13 -21.40 0.35
CA SER A 210 -7.48 -22.72 0.39
C SER A 210 -6.74 -22.99 1.71
N LEU A 211 -6.36 -21.93 2.44
CA LEU A 211 -5.77 -22.01 3.78
C LEU A 211 -6.82 -21.98 4.90
N TYR A 212 -8.11 -21.97 4.57
CA TYR A 212 -9.21 -21.77 5.52
C TYR A 212 -9.07 -20.49 6.36
N ALA A 213 -8.47 -19.44 5.79
CA ALA A 213 -8.22 -18.17 6.44
C ALA A 213 -9.11 -17.03 5.93
N ALA A 214 -9.81 -17.22 4.80
CA ALA A 214 -10.77 -16.26 4.28
C ALA A 214 -12.16 -16.46 4.91
N SER A 215 -12.88 -15.38 5.13
CA SER A 215 -14.28 -15.42 5.54
C SER A 215 -15.15 -15.97 4.41
N ARG A 216 -16.01 -16.93 4.73
CA ARG A 216 -17.01 -17.51 3.83
C ARG A 216 -18.43 -17.03 4.14
N ASN A 217 -18.58 -15.94 4.87
CA ASN A 217 -19.88 -15.35 5.22
C ASN A 217 -20.52 -14.60 4.04
N ASN A 218 -20.61 -15.28 2.89
CA ASN A 218 -21.07 -14.71 1.61
C ASN A 218 -22.50 -14.15 1.69
N VAL A 219 -23.33 -14.70 2.58
CA VAL A 219 -24.74 -14.29 2.76
C VAL A 219 -24.85 -12.98 3.55
N HIS A 220 -23.90 -12.72 4.44
CA HIS A 220 -23.89 -11.52 5.29
C HIS A 220 -22.58 -10.75 5.16
N PRO A 221 -22.24 -10.20 3.97
CA PRO A 221 -20.93 -9.58 3.71
C PRO A 221 -20.61 -8.41 4.64
N LYS A 222 -21.63 -7.73 5.16
CA LYS A 222 -21.45 -6.58 6.07
C LYS A 222 -21.11 -6.98 7.51
N GLN A 223 -21.13 -8.27 7.84
CA GLN A 223 -20.80 -8.80 9.17
C GLN A 223 -19.36 -9.34 9.25
N THR A 224 -18.56 -9.19 8.21
CA THR A 224 -17.17 -9.66 8.15
C THR A 224 -16.31 -8.60 7.44
N PRO A 225 -14.99 -8.50 7.69
CA PRO A 225 -14.25 -9.18 8.75
C PRO A 225 -14.59 -8.63 10.15
N ARG A 226 -14.28 -9.44 11.17
CA ARG A 226 -14.48 -9.09 12.58
C ARG A 226 -13.20 -9.30 13.39
N PRO A 227 -12.14 -8.49 13.19
CA PRO A 227 -10.88 -8.68 13.92
C PRO A 227 -11.13 -8.65 15.44
N TYR A 228 -10.47 -9.56 16.15
CA TYR A 228 -10.58 -9.76 17.61
C TYR A 228 -11.95 -10.24 18.14
N ASP A 229 -12.98 -10.35 17.29
CA ASP A 229 -14.24 -10.95 17.70
C ASP A 229 -14.10 -12.46 17.96
N LYS A 230 -14.84 -12.98 18.95
CA LYS A 230 -14.82 -14.44 19.28
C LYS A 230 -15.38 -15.29 18.14
N ASP A 231 -16.33 -14.74 17.38
CA ASP A 231 -17.02 -15.42 16.29
C ASP A 231 -16.45 -15.06 14.90
N ARG A 232 -15.22 -14.52 14.86
CA ARG A 232 -14.55 -14.21 13.59
C ARG A 232 -14.33 -15.47 12.77
N ASP A 233 -14.52 -15.37 11.47
CA ASP A 233 -14.51 -16.49 10.54
C ASP A 233 -13.44 -16.39 9.44
N GLY A 234 -12.64 -15.31 9.44
CA GLY A 234 -11.56 -15.12 8.50
C GLY A 234 -11.40 -13.68 8.06
N LEU A 235 -10.42 -13.46 7.19
CA LEU A 235 -10.16 -12.16 6.57
C LEU A 235 -10.98 -11.97 5.28
N VAL A 236 -11.05 -10.74 4.80
CA VAL A 236 -11.59 -10.38 3.49
C VAL A 236 -10.56 -9.53 2.77
N ILE A 237 -10.27 -9.87 1.51
CA ILE A 237 -9.35 -9.12 0.67
C ILE A 237 -10.01 -7.82 0.19
N GLY A 238 -9.23 -6.76 0.15
CA GLY A 238 -9.61 -5.48 -0.42
C GLY A 238 -8.52 -4.94 -1.34
N GLU A 239 -8.74 -3.74 -1.87
CA GLU A 239 -7.75 -3.02 -2.67
C GLU A 239 -7.63 -1.57 -2.25
N GLY A 240 -6.56 -0.93 -2.65
CA GLY A 240 -6.28 0.47 -2.40
C GLY A 240 -4.81 0.81 -2.32
N ALA A 241 -4.53 2.04 -1.90
CA ALA A 241 -3.19 2.52 -1.62
C ALA A 241 -3.18 3.51 -0.47
N GLY A 242 -2.06 3.53 0.26
CA GLY A 242 -1.76 4.54 1.26
C GLY A 242 -0.30 4.96 1.17
N ILE A 243 -0.05 6.24 0.98
CA ILE A 243 1.29 6.82 0.85
C ILE A 243 1.44 8.00 1.79
N PHE A 244 2.56 8.04 2.48
CA PHE A 244 3.01 9.17 3.29
C PHE A 244 4.15 9.92 2.61
N VAL A 245 4.24 11.23 2.85
CA VAL A 245 5.49 11.97 2.73
C VAL A 245 6.18 11.93 4.08
N LEU A 246 7.29 11.20 4.17
CA LEU A 246 8.19 11.22 5.32
C LEU A 246 9.32 12.23 5.06
N GLU A 247 9.68 12.99 6.07
CA GLU A 247 10.61 14.10 5.93
C GLU A 247 11.46 14.27 7.20
N GLU A 248 12.70 14.67 7.04
CA GLU A 248 13.55 15.09 8.15
C GLU A 248 12.99 16.36 8.79
N LEU A 249 12.94 16.41 10.12
CA LEU A 249 12.28 17.49 10.87
C LEU A 249 12.81 18.89 10.51
N GLU A 250 14.12 19.08 10.49
CA GLU A 250 14.71 20.41 10.22
C GLU A 250 14.46 20.83 8.76
N HIS A 251 14.46 19.88 7.83
CA HIS A 251 14.06 20.13 6.45
C HIS A 251 12.59 20.55 6.37
N ALA A 252 11.69 19.87 7.07
CA ALA A 252 10.27 20.19 7.12
C ALA A 252 10.03 21.60 7.70
N LEU A 253 10.71 21.93 8.81
CA LEU A 253 10.63 23.25 9.44
C LEU A 253 11.15 24.35 8.53
N SER A 254 12.26 24.13 7.83
CA SER A 254 12.88 25.15 6.95
C SER A 254 12.00 25.59 5.79
N ARG A 255 11.12 24.69 5.31
CA ARG A 255 10.14 25.00 4.26
C ARG A 255 8.74 25.36 4.78
N GLY A 256 8.55 25.45 6.10
CA GLY A 256 7.25 25.73 6.72
C GLY A 256 6.20 24.63 6.52
N ALA A 257 6.63 23.37 6.49
CA ALA A 257 5.72 22.24 6.30
C ALA A 257 4.72 22.10 7.47
N ASN A 258 3.50 21.68 7.14
CA ASN A 258 2.56 21.22 8.15
C ASN A 258 2.97 19.84 8.65
N ILE A 259 3.40 19.72 9.90
CA ILE A 259 3.78 18.46 10.52
C ILE A 259 2.54 17.80 11.10
N ILE A 260 2.19 16.61 10.58
CA ILE A 260 1.01 15.84 10.99
C ILE A 260 1.32 14.97 12.19
N ALA A 261 2.46 14.27 12.14
CA ALA A 261 2.93 13.36 13.19
C ALA A 261 4.44 13.14 13.09
N GLU A 262 5.03 12.52 14.09
CA GLU A 262 6.42 12.05 14.09
C GLU A 262 6.45 10.53 14.10
N VAL A 263 7.28 9.92 13.26
CA VAL A 263 7.60 8.49 13.31
C VAL A 263 8.78 8.32 14.26
N VAL A 264 8.53 7.77 15.42
CA VAL A 264 9.53 7.74 16.51
C VAL A 264 10.29 6.41 16.61
N GLY A 265 9.77 5.33 16.00
CA GLY A 265 10.45 4.04 16.02
C GLY A 265 9.91 3.05 15.01
N TYR A 266 10.77 2.11 14.64
CA TYR A 266 10.45 1.02 13.73
C TYR A 266 11.09 -0.28 14.23
N GLY A 267 10.39 -1.40 14.05
CA GLY A 267 10.90 -2.73 14.36
C GLY A 267 10.53 -3.72 13.25
N ALA A 268 11.48 -4.56 12.89
CA ALA A 268 11.28 -5.65 11.95
C ALA A 268 12.06 -6.88 12.38
N ASN A 269 11.50 -8.05 12.13
CA ASN A 269 12.13 -9.34 12.31
C ASN A 269 11.50 -10.40 11.39
N SER A 270 11.89 -11.66 11.55
CA SER A 270 11.30 -12.81 10.88
C SER A 270 11.03 -13.91 11.89
N ASP A 271 9.97 -14.69 11.66
CA ASP A 271 9.66 -15.87 12.47
C ASP A 271 10.64 -17.03 12.23
N GLY A 272 11.13 -17.18 11.01
CA GLY A 272 12.00 -18.29 10.61
C GLY A 272 11.32 -19.68 10.66
N ALA A 273 9.99 -19.73 10.82
CA ALA A 273 9.26 -20.97 11.04
C ALA A 273 8.36 -21.35 9.86
N HIS A 274 7.34 -20.57 9.58
CA HIS A 274 6.34 -20.89 8.56
C HIS A 274 5.76 -19.63 7.91
N VAL A 275 5.45 -19.68 6.61
CA VAL A 275 4.99 -18.52 5.83
C VAL A 275 3.67 -17.94 6.37
N THR A 276 2.75 -18.76 6.86
CA THR A 276 1.40 -18.35 7.26
C THR A 276 1.06 -18.62 8.74
N ARG A 277 2.04 -19.01 9.55
CA ARG A 277 1.83 -19.28 10.99
C ARG A 277 2.70 -18.37 11.83
N PRO A 278 2.25 -17.14 12.10
CA PRO A 278 2.99 -16.18 12.92
C PRO A 278 3.18 -16.72 14.34
N GLN A 279 4.36 -16.48 14.92
CA GLN A 279 4.70 -16.91 16.26
C GLN A 279 4.54 -15.74 17.24
N LYS A 280 3.88 -16.00 18.37
CA LYS A 280 3.63 -14.99 19.40
C LYS A 280 4.92 -14.29 19.85
N ASP A 281 5.97 -15.07 20.12
CA ASP A 281 7.21 -14.53 20.69
C ASP A 281 7.97 -13.64 19.69
N THR A 282 7.96 -14.01 18.41
CA THR A 282 8.59 -13.19 17.36
C THR A 282 7.78 -11.92 17.05
N MET A 283 6.44 -11.99 17.09
CA MET A 283 5.58 -10.81 16.99
C MET A 283 5.80 -9.86 18.17
N GLN A 284 5.86 -10.38 19.40
CA GLN A 284 6.20 -9.61 20.60
C GLN A 284 7.57 -8.94 20.44
N ARG A 285 8.56 -9.70 19.95
CA ARG A 285 9.92 -9.18 19.73
C ARG A 285 9.94 -8.03 18.73
N CYS A 286 9.13 -8.08 17.67
CA CYS A 286 9.00 -6.98 16.71
C CYS A 286 8.48 -5.70 17.38
N MET A 287 7.44 -5.82 18.21
CA MET A 287 6.91 -4.69 18.97
C MET A 287 7.94 -4.11 19.95
N GLU A 288 8.68 -4.97 20.66
CA GLU A 288 9.77 -4.56 21.57
C GLU A 288 10.88 -3.81 20.82
N LEU A 289 11.22 -4.25 19.59
CA LEU A 289 12.20 -3.55 18.76
C LEU A 289 11.74 -2.15 18.39
N ALA A 290 10.47 -1.99 18.01
CA ALA A 290 9.90 -0.68 17.69
C ALA A 290 9.89 0.25 18.94
N LEU A 291 9.45 -0.25 20.09
CA LEU A 291 9.48 0.50 21.35
C LEU A 291 10.89 0.87 21.79
N LYS A 292 11.84 -0.04 21.62
CA LYS A 292 13.27 0.22 21.91
C LYS A 292 13.83 1.32 21.01
N ASP A 293 13.52 1.28 19.72
CA ASP A 293 13.95 2.31 18.77
C ASP A 293 13.31 3.67 19.09
N ALA A 294 12.05 3.68 19.51
CA ALA A 294 11.32 4.86 19.97
C ALA A 294 11.76 5.37 21.36
N GLN A 295 12.52 4.58 22.12
CA GLN A 295 12.85 4.84 23.54
C GLN A 295 11.61 5.03 24.41
N LEU A 296 10.54 4.26 24.12
CA LEU A 296 9.27 4.30 24.84
C LEU A 296 9.01 3.00 25.61
N SER A 297 8.38 3.15 26.77
CA SER A 297 7.82 2.00 27.49
C SER A 297 6.41 1.67 26.99
N PRO A 298 5.95 0.42 27.11
CA PRO A 298 4.64 -0.02 26.63
C PRO A 298 3.46 0.82 27.18
N GLU A 299 3.58 1.32 28.42
CA GLU A 299 2.54 2.10 29.11
C GLU A 299 2.30 3.48 28.47
N LYS A 300 3.23 3.92 27.61
CA LYS A 300 3.11 5.17 26.84
C LYS A 300 2.33 5.01 25.55
N VAL A 301 1.98 3.77 25.17
CA VAL A 301 1.20 3.49 23.95
C VAL A 301 -0.27 3.67 24.27
N GLY A 302 -0.88 4.68 23.68
CA GLY A 302 -2.30 4.99 23.88
C GLY A 302 -3.24 4.22 22.95
N TYR A 303 -2.74 3.71 21.82
CA TYR A 303 -3.54 2.97 20.85
C TYR A 303 -2.67 1.96 20.09
N VAL A 304 -3.23 0.79 19.84
CA VAL A 304 -2.65 -0.27 19.00
C VAL A 304 -3.66 -0.62 17.90
N ASN A 305 -3.21 -0.60 16.65
CA ASN A 305 -4.03 -0.91 15.48
C ASN A 305 -3.62 -2.28 14.90
#